data_433324f35c8455a4e7a476ac77c96b4d
#
_entry.id   433324f35c8455a4e7a476ac77c96b4d
#
_cell.length_a   1.000
_cell.length_b   1.000
_cell.length_c   1.000
_cell.angle_alpha   90.00
_cell.angle_beta   90.00
_cell.angle_gamma   90.00
#
_symmetry.space_group_name_H-M   'P 1'
#
loop_
_entity.id
_entity.type
_entity.pdbx_description
1 polymer ?
#
loop_
_entity_poly.entity_id
_entity_poly.type
_entity_poly.pdbx_seq_one_letter_code
_entity_poly.pdbx_strand_id
1 'polypeptide(L)'
;MARTVSARDLKSWIRDGGELAILDVREQGSYGKRHLFWASNAPLSRLELDLPRLVPRKGARIALCDGGDGLSERAAEKLSRWGYSDVSVLENGVEGWVHAGLELFSGVYVPSKAFGEFVEHEYGTPSVSAEELNAMVQSGEKLVILDSRPLDEYASMNIPGGINVPGAELAFRVHDLVPGPDTTVVVNCAGRTRSIIGAQSLINAGIPNKVVALRNGTMGWHLAGYKLEHGQMRRYGELTDSGLEAARSHAADVAKRFSVKKIDRAGVDRFRAEAEDCSLYLLDVRDPTEFAVSRVPGSLPAPGGQLVQATDAYVATRNARIVLIDDHGVRATMTASWLIQMGWNDVYVYENALVSEHLETGHFIPPTLGFDREPMKSVSPESLQMLIEAESAMVVDVARSLYYRDHGHVPGAWFAVRARLAEALRKMPESAHYVVTSEDGRLAKLAAYDLAALTESKVSVLAGGTDRWRADGLPVEKGMTHLASEPDDVYLRPYDREQGVEEAMNEYLSWEIELVRQIERDGDARFVKF
;
A
#
# COMPACT_ATOMS: atom_id res chain seq x y z
N MET A 1 -31.28 -5.28 -8.37
CA MET A 1 -30.77 -4.38 -7.31
C MET A 1 -29.70 -5.15 -6.54
N ALA A 2 -28.62 -4.50 -6.15
CA ALA A 2 -27.62 -5.12 -5.30
C ALA A 2 -28.26 -5.50 -3.94
N ARG A 3 -27.80 -6.60 -3.34
CA ARG A 3 -28.20 -6.96 -1.97
C ARG A 3 -27.66 -5.88 -1.02
N THR A 4 -28.43 -5.52 0.02
CA THR A 4 -27.99 -4.58 1.04
C THR A 4 -27.67 -5.28 2.36
N VAL A 5 -26.84 -4.65 3.18
CA VAL A 5 -26.50 -5.09 4.54
C VAL A 5 -26.60 -3.90 5.49
N SER A 6 -27.29 -4.08 6.64
CA SER A 6 -27.33 -3.04 7.66
C SER A 6 -25.99 -2.89 8.38
N ALA A 7 -25.72 -1.74 8.97
CA ALA A 7 -24.51 -1.50 9.76
C ALA A 7 -24.35 -2.49 10.92
N ARG A 8 -25.46 -2.90 11.57
CA ARG A 8 -25.44 -3.88 12.67
C ARG A 8 -25.14 -5.29 12.18
N ASP A 9 -25.68 -5.68 11.03
CA ASP A 9 -25.38 -7.00 10.44
C ASP A 9 -23.94 -7.05 9.97
N LEU A 10 -23.43 -5.98 9.34
CA LEU A 10 -22.02 -5.89 8.94
C LEU A 10 -21.08 -5.96 10.17
N LYS A 11 -21.43 -5.28 11.28
CA LYS A 11 -20.68 -5.39 12.54
C LYS A 11 -20.69 -6.83 13.09
N SER A 12 -21.78 -7.57 12.90
CA SER A 12 -21.84 -9.00 13.22
C SER A 12 -20.95 -9.85 12.31
N TRP A 13 -20.93 -9.54 11.00
CA TRP A 13 -20.06 -10.25 10.04
C TRP A 13 -18.56 -10.06 10.33
N ILE A 14 -18.15 -8.87 10.78
CA ILE A 14 -16.76 -8.61 11.21
C ILE A 14 -16.31 -9.58 12.33
N ARG A 15 -17.28 -10.08 13.12
CA ARG A 15 -17.03 -10.90 14.33
C ARG A 15 -17.34 -12.38 14.18
N ASP A 16 -17.97 -12.81 13.09
CA ASP A 16 -18.45 -14.18 12.91
C ASP A 16 -17.36 -15.20 12.55
N GLY A 17 -16.16 -14.74 12.22
CA GLY A 17 -15.02 -15.58 11.85
C GLY A 17 -15.04 -16.09 10.40
N GLY A 18 -16.07 -15.79 9.62
CA GLY A 18 -16.13 -16.08 8.19
C GLY A 18 -15.24 -15.13 7.38
N GLU A 19 -14.95 -15.51 6.13
CA GLU A 19 -14.28 -14.58 5.21
C GLU A 19 -15.14 -13.34 4.95
N LEU A 20 -14.52 -12.18 5.00
CA LEU A 20 -15.17 -10.90 4.74
C LEU A 20 -14.17 -9.89 4.16
N ALA A 21 -14.48 -9.33 3.00
CA ALA A 21 -13.82 -8.15 2.47
C ALA A 21 -14.75 -6.94 2.60
N ILE A 22 -14.31 -5.87 3.27
CA ILE A 22 -15.00 -4.59 3.31
C ILE A 22 -14.24 -3.66 2.39
N LEU A 23 -14.89 -3.21 1.31
CA LEU A 23 -14.27 -2.36 0.30
C LEU A 23 -14.93 -0.98 0.29
N ASP A 24 -14.16 0.05 0.58
CA ASP A 24 -14.60 1.43 0.40
C ASP A 24 -14.24 1.88 -1.01
N VAL A 25 -15.28 2.17 -1.80
CA VAL A 25 -15.14 2.46 -3.24
C VAL A 25 -15.02 3.94 -3.56
N ARG A 26 -14.93 4.79 -2.56
CA ARG A 26 -14.63 6.22 -2.70
C ARG A 26 -13.16 6.44 -3.04
N GLU A 27 -12.87 7.60 -3.61
CA GLU A 27 -11.49 8.04 -3.82
C GLU A 27 -10.75 8.15 -2.47
N GLN A 28 -9.43 7.92 -2.49
CA GLN A 28 -8.64 7.76 -1.26
C GLN A 28 -8.66 9.02 -0.36
N GLY A 29 -8.75 10.22 -0.93
CA GLY A 29 -8.88 11.45 -0.14
C GLY A 29 -10.21 11.53 0.62
N SER A 30 -11.29 11.03 0.02
CA SER A 30 -12.59 10.94 0.70
C SER A 30 -12.63 9.80 1.71
N TYR A 31 -12.07 8.64 1.38
CA TYR A 31 -11.85 7.52 2.31
C TYR A 31 -11.04 7.97 3.53
N GLY A 32 -9.90 8.65 3.32
CA GLY A 32 -9.01 9.09 4.38
C GLY A 32 -9.62 10.12 5.36
N LYS A 33 -10.75 10.75 5.01
CA LYS A 33 -11.46 11.62 5.95
C LYS A 33 -12.18 10.81 7.02
N ARG A 34 -12.83 9.70 6.64
CA ARG A 34 -13.54 8.78 7.56
C ARG A 34 -13.92 7.48 6.86
N HIS A 35 -13.66 6.36 7.49
CA HIS A 35 -13.97 5.02 6.97
C HIS A 35 -14.13 4.00 8.12
N LEU A 36 -14.64 2.79 7.82
CA LEU A 36 -14.70 1.69 8.77
C LEU A 36 -13.30 1.14 9.05
N PHE A 37 -13.03 0.69 10.27
CA PHE A 37 -11.70 0.21 10.70
C PHE A 37 -11.09 -0.85 9.76
N TRP A 38 -11.87 -1.85 9.36
CA TRP A 38 -11.41 -2.94 8.49
C TRP A 38 -11.68 -2.71 6.99
N ALA A 39 -12.10 -1.52 6.58
CA ALA A 39 -12.30 -1.24 5.16
C ALA A 39 -10.97 -1.07 4.44
N SER A 40 -10.79 -1.81 3.34
CA SER A 40 -9.74 -1.57 2.35
C SER A 40 -10.23 -0.55 1.33
N ASN A 41 -9.40 0.43 0.99
CA ASN A 41 -9.74 1.38 -0.06
C ASN A 41 -9.57 0.74 -1.44
N ALA A 42 -10.66 0.64 -2.19
CA ALA A 42 -10.72 0.10 -3.55
C ALA A 42 -11.54 1.03 -4.45
N PRO A 43 -11.00 2.21 -4.81
CA PRO A 43 -11.75 3.24 -5.52
C PRO A 43 -12.40 2.74 -6.80
N LEU A 44 -13.64 3.12 -7.06
CA LEU A 44 -14.36 2.74 -8.27
C LEU A 44 -13.60 3.13 -9.54
N SER A 45 -12.82 4.21 -9.50
CA SER A 45 -11.97 4.65 -10.60
C SER A 45 -10.88 3.64 -10.99
N ARG A 46 -10.43 2.80 -10.04
CA ARG A 46 -9.31 1.86 -10.21
C ARG A 46 -9.69 0.40 -9.89
N LEU A 47 -10.94 0.12 -9.64
CA LEU A 47 -11.42 -1.16 -9.11
C LEU A 47 -10.95 -2.36 -9.91
N GLU A 48 -10.89 -2.26 -11.26
CA GLU A 48 -10.40 -3.31 -12.15
C GLU A 48 -8.94 -3.67 -11.95
N LEU A 49 -8.13 -2.71 -11.51
CA LEU A 49 -6.70 -2.90 -11.25
C LEU A 49 -6.45 -3.49 -9.86
N ASP A 50 -7.29 -3.12 -8.89
CA ASP A 50 -7.05 -3.41 -7.47
C ASP A 50 -7.75 -4.69 -6.99
N LEU A 51 -8.95 -4.96 -7.49
CA LEU A 51 -9.80 -6.04 -7.00
C LEU A 51 -9.17 -7.45 -7.11
N PRO A 52 -8.48 -7.83 -8.22
CA PRO A 52 -7.89 -9.18 -8.32
C PRO A 52 -6.88 -9.52 -7.23
N ARG A 53 -6.14 -8.50 -6.75
CA ARG A 53 -5.17 -8.69 -5.66
C ARG A 53 -5.80 -8.58 -4.28
N LEU A 54 -6.81 -7.70 -4.11
CA LEU A 54 -7.47 -7.45 -2.84
C LEU A 54 -8.45 -8.55 -2.46
N VAL A 55 -9.17 -9.12 -3.43
CA VAL A 55 -10.16 -10.18 -3.23
C VAL A 55 -9.98 -11.25 -4.30
N PRO A 56 -9.05 -12.19 -4.14
CA PRO A 56 -8.72 -13.17 -5.19
C PRO A 56 -9.84 -14.19 -5.43
N ARG A 57 -10.66 -14.52 -4.41
CA ARG A 57 -11.75 -15.49 -4.52
C ARG A 57 -13.08 -14.80 -4.85
N LYS A 58 -13.70 -15.20 -5.97
CA LYS A 58 -14.95 -14.60 -6.45
C LYS A 58 -16.18 -14.94 -5.59
N GLY A 59 -16.11 -16.01 -4.82
CA GLY A 59 -17.13 -16.40 -3.86
C GLY A 59 -16.94 -15.82 -2.45
N ALA A 60 -15.93 -14.97 -2.21
CA ALA A 60 -15.75 -14.31 -0.93
C ALA A 60 -16.90 -13.33 -0.64
N ARG A 61 -17.29 -13.23 0.64
CA ARG A 61 -18.30 -12.28 1.08
C ARG A 61 -17.73 -10.87 1.05
N ILE A 62 -18.37 -9.96 0.29
CA ILE A 62 -17.95 -8.58 0.09
C ILE A 62 -19.03 -7.63 0.59
N ALA A 63 -18.63 -6.65 1.40
CA ALA A 63 -19.43 -5.49 1.75
C ALA A 63 -18.82 -4.24 1.10
N LEU A 64 -19.59 -3.53 0.28
CA LEU A 64 -19.18 -2.29 -0.38
C LEU A 64 -19.64 -1.10 0.44
N CYS A 65 -18.77 -0.11 0.62
CA CYS A 65 -19.06 1.14 1.35
C CYS A 65 -18.79 2.34 0.45
N ASP A 66 -19.63 3.36 0.58
CA ASP A 66 -19.44 4.68 -0.04
C ASP A 66 -19.93 5.82 0.86
N GLY A 67 -20.13 7.01 0.31
CA GLY A 67 -20.70 8.18 0.99
C GLY A 67 -22.22 8.28 0.91
N GLY A 68 -22.92 7.29 0.35
CA GLY A 68 -24.35 7.37 0.02
C GLY A 68 -24.61 8.03 -1.34
N ASP A 69 -23.62 8.03 -2.21
CA ASP A 69 -23.63 8.70 -3.53
C ASP A 69 -23.78 7.72 -4.72
N GLY A 70 -24.06 6.43 -4.44
CA GLY A 70 -24.32 5.40 -5.44
C GLY A 70 -23.09 4.78 -6.07
N LEU A 71 -21.88 5.05 -5.55
CA LEU A 71 -20.65 4.41 -6.01
C LEU A 71 -20.64 2.92 -5.71
N SER A 72 -21.19 2.51 -4.56
CA SER A 72 -21.27 1.11 -4.15
C SER A 72 -22.18 0.29 -5.06
N GLU A 73 -23.30 0.83 -5.53
CA GLU A 73 -24.19 0.18 -6.49
C GLU A 73 -23.51 -0.01 -7.84
N ARG A 74 -22.81 1.01 -8.33
CA ARG A 74 -22.01 0.94 -9.57
C ARG A 74 -20.89 -0.10 -9.45
N ALA A 75 -20.23 -0.18 -8.30
CA ALA A 75 -19.22 -1.19 -8.02
C ALA A 75 -19.85 -2.59 -8.00
N ALA A 76 -20.97 -2.79 -7.30
CA ALA A 76 -21.68 -4.06 -7.21
C ALA A 76 -22.07 -4.60 -8.60
N GLU A 77 -22.54 -3.74 -9.49
CA GLU A 77 -22.83 -4.12 -10.89
C GLU A 77 -21.58 -4.60 -11.64
N LYS A 78 -20.45 -3.92 -11.45
CA LYS A 78 -19.17 -4.35 -12.05
C LYS A 78 -18.71 -5.69 -11.47
N LEU A 79 -18.72 -5.86 -10.14
CA LEU A 79 -18.33 -7.08 -9.46
C LEU A 79 -19.18 -8.28 -9.94
N SER A 80 -20.50 -8.11 -10.03
CA SER A 80 -21.40 -9.13 -10.54
C SER A 80 -21.02 -9.57 -11.97
N ARG A 81 -20.72 -8.62 -12.85
CA ARG A 81 -20.28 -8.92 -14.24
C ARG A 81 -18.95 -9.70 -14.27
N TRP A 82 -18.08 -9.50 -13.30
CA TRP A 82 -16.80 -10.23 -13.19
C TRP A 82 -16.93 -11.55 -12.43
N GLY A 83 -18.15 -11.93 -12.02
CA GLY A 83 -18.47 -13.21 -11.41
C GLY A 83 -18.29 -13.25 -9.88
N TYR A 84 -18.18 -12.11 -9.21
CA TYR A 84 -18.27 -12.07 -7.74
C TYR A 84 -19.72 -12.30 -7.32
N SER A 85 -19.96 -13.31 -6.49
CA SER A 85 -21.32 -13.85 -6.25
C SER A 85 -21.94 -13.43 -4.93
N ASP A 86 -21.15 -13.06 -3.91
CA ASP A 86 -21.66 -12.66 -2.58
C ASP A 86 -21.28 -11.21 -2.26
N VAL A 87 -21.96 -10.28 -2.94
CA VAL A 87 -21.72 -8.84 -2.85
C VAL A 87 -22.92 -8.15 -2.22
N SER A 88 -22.69 -7.36 -1.19
CA SER A 88 -23.70 -6.52 -0.52
C SER A 88 -23.22 -5.07 -0.44
N VAL A 89 -24.16 -4.14 -0.43
CA VAL A 89 -23.91 -2.70 -0.27
C VAL A 89 -24.34 -2.30 1.14
N LEU A 90 -23.48 -1.56 1.86
CA LEU A 90 -23.82 -1.02 3.18
C LEU A 90 -24.92 0.03 3.06
N GLU A 91 -26.03 -0.19 3.76
CA GLU A 91 -27.18 0.71 3.74
C GLU A 91 -26.78 2.12 4.19
N ASN A 92 -27.05 3.12 3.36
CA ASN A 92 -26.67 4.53 3.56
C ASN A 92 -25.16 4.75 3.73
N GLY A 93 -24.32 3.83 3.25
CA GLY A 93 -22.86 3.95 3.28
C GLY A 93 -22.29 4.23 4.68
N VAL A 94 -21.22 5.03 4.75
CA VAL A 94 -20.57 5.39 6.02
C VAL A 94 -21.49 6.19 6.96
N GLU A 95 -22.49 6.92 6.43
CA GLU A 95 -23.48 7.62 7.27
C GLU A 95 -24.39 6.64 8.01
N GLY A 96 -24.78 5.54 7.36
CA GLY A 96 -25.55 4.46 8.01
C GLY A 96 -24.78 3.84 9.19
N TRP A 97 -23.45 3.73 9.06
CA TRP A 97 -22.58 3.27 10.14
C TRP A 97 -22.58 4.23 11.34
N VAL A 98 -22.47 5.53 11.09
CA VAL A 98 -22.54 6.58 12.13
C VAL A 98 -23.91 6.59 12.82
N HIS A 99 -25.00 6.51 12.04
CA HIS A 99 -26.36 6.49 12.60
C HIS A 99 -26.62 5.27 13.50
N ALA A 100 -25.90 4.16 13.27
CA ALA A 100 -25.93 3.00 14.15
C ALA A 100 -25.10 3.17 15.44
N GLY A 101 -24.44 4.31 15.64
CA GLY A 101 -23.59 4.62 16.80
C GLY A 101 -22.22 3.96 16.76
N LEU A 102 -21.72 3.62 15.57
CA LEU A 102 -20.46 2.92 15.36
C LEU A 102 -19.31 3.88 14.98
N GLU A 103 -18.08 3.54 15.38
CA GLU A 103 -16.90 4.37 15.15
C GLU A 103 -16.47 4.40 13.68
N LEU A 104 -16.05 5.57 13.21
CA LEU A 104 -15.32 5.75 11.95
C LEU A 104 -13.91 6.27 12.25
N PHE A 105 -12.98 5.85 11.42
CA PHE A 105 -11.57 6.20 11.53
C PHE A 105 -11.18 7.17 10.40
N SER A 106 -10.19 7.99 10.64
CA SER A 106 -9.57 8.86 9.62
C SER A 106 -8.16 8.41 9.30
N GLY A 107 -7.59 8.93 8.21
CA GLY A 107 -6.26 8.55 7.72
C GLY A 107 -6.30 7.38 6.76
N VAL A 108 -5.14 6.76 6.52
CA VAL A 108 -4.99 5.57 5.66
C VAL A 108 -4.15 4.52 6.39
N TYR A 109 -4.38 3.24 6.09
CA TYR A 109 -3.69 2.11 6.71
C TYR A 109 -3.89 2.05 8.23
N VAL A 110 -5.06 2.42 8.67
CA VAL A 110 -5.37 2.59 10.09
C VAL A 110 -5.16 1.32 10.92
N PRO A 111 -5.53 0.10 10.47
CA PRO A 111 -5.26 -1.11 11.23
C PRO A 111 -3.77 -1.30 11.55
N SER A 112 -2.90 -1.04 10.58
CA SER A 112 -1.44 -1.15 10.75
C SER A 112 -0.87 -0.07 11.66
N LYS A 113 -1.37 1.16 11.57
CA LYS A 113 -0.95 2.28 12.43
C LYS A 113 -1.38 2.07 13.87
N ALA A 114 -2.64 1.73 14.09
CA ALA A 114 -3.15 1.37 15.41
C ALA A 114 -2.37 0.20 16.03
N PHE A 115 -1.97 -0.78 15.19
CA PHE A 115 -1.12 -1.88 15.64
C PHE A 115 0.28 -1.41 16.06
N GLY A 116 0.89 -0.48 15.34
CA GLY A 116 2.19 0.11 15.74
C GLY A 116 2.13 0.77 17.11
N GLU A 117 1.10 1.55 17.38
CA GLU A 117 0.88 2.18 18.70
C GLU A 117 0.58 1.13 19.79
N PHE A 118 -0.20 0.09 19.47
CA PHE A 118 -0.40 -1.06 20.36
C PHE A 118 0.92 -1.74 20.73
N VAL A 119 1.83 -1.94 19.76
CA VAL A 119 3.14 -2.54 20.00
C VAL A 119 3.98 -1.66 20.92
N GLU A 120 4.03 -0.35 20.70
CA GLU A 120 4.77 0.55 21.58
C GLU A 120 4.23 0.50 23.01
N HIS A 121 2.91 0.54 23.18
CA HIS A 121 2.27 0.50 24.48
C HIS A 121 2.49 -0.84 25.21
N GLU A 122 2.26 -1.96 24.51
CA GLU A 122 2.29 -3.29 25.13
C GLU A 122 3.69 -3.83 25.37
N TYR A 123 4.64 -3.55 24.48
CA TYR A 123 6.02 -4.05 24.61
C TYR A 123 6.97 -3.04 25.25
N GLY A 124 6.57 -1.78 25.37
CA GLY A 124 7.43 -0.73 25.87
C GLY A 124 8.65 -0.51 24.98
N THR A 125 8.48 -0.55 23.66
CA THR A 125 9.58 -0.42 22.69
C THR A 125 10.42 0.82 23.00
N PRO A 126 11.71 0.69 23.28
CA PRO A 126 12.57 1.83 23.64
C PRO A 126 12.64 2.84 22.50
N SER A 127 12.62 4.13 22.82
CA SER A 127 12.74 5.20 21.85
C SER A 127 13.64 6.32 22.31
N VAL A 128 14.19 7.08 21.35
CA VAL A 128 14.93 8.33 21.57
C VAL A 128 14.28 9.46 20.81
N SER A 129 14.34 10.69 21.34
CA SER A 129 13.86 11.88 20.63
C SER A 129 14.86 12.31 19.55
N ALA A 130 14.44 13.25 18.70
CA ALA A 130 15.34 13.85 17.69
C ALA A 130 16.53 14.57 18.35
N GLU A 131 16.29 15.27 19.46
CA GLU A 131 17.32 15.97 20.23
C GLU A 131 18.31 14.99 20.87
N GLU A 132 17.82 13.90 21.46
CA GLU A 132 18.65 12.84 22.03
C GLU A 132 19.51 12.18 20.94
N LEU A 133 18.93 11.82 19.79
CA LEU A 133 19.69 11.25 18.68
C LEU A 133 20.74 12.23 18.17
N ASN A 134 20.40 13.51 18.01
CA ASN A 134 21.36 14.52 17.58
C ASN A 134 22.52 14.64 18.59
N ALA A 135 22.24 14.62 19.90
CA ALA A 135 23.27 14.63 20.93
C ALA A 135 24.18 13.40 20.86
N MET A 136 23.63 12.19 20.65
CA MET A 136 24.42 10.96 20.46
C MET A 136 25.34 11.06 19.24
N VAL A 137 24.85 11.58 18.11
CA VAL A 137 25.65 11.81 16.91
C VAL A 137 26.78 12.82 17.17
N GLN A 138 26.49 13.94 17.82
CA GLN A 138 27.47 15.00 18.10
C GLN A 138 28.53 14.55 19.12
N SER A 139 28.18 13.68 20.05
CA SER A 139 29.13 13.13 21.04
C SER A 139 30.03 12.04 20.47
N GLY A 140 29.76 11.57 19.24
CA GLY A 140 30.50 10.49 18.57
C GLY A 140 30.23 9.12 19.18
N GLU A 141 29.04 8.90 19.73
CA GLU A 141 28.59 7.57 20.18
C GLU A 141 28.61 6.56 19.03
N LYS A 142 28.95 5.31 19.35
CA LYS A 142 28.88 4.21 18.41
C LYS A 142 27.41 3.90 18.12
N LEU A 143 26.89 4.34 16.98
CA LEU A 143 25.52 4.08 16.55
C LEU A 143 25.42 3.88 15.05
N VAL A 144 24.36 3.19 14.62
CA VAL A 144 23.90 3.12 13.23
C VAL A 144 22.44 3.54 13.18
N ILE A 145 22.06 4.29 12.13
CA ILE A 145 20.69 4.73 11.88
C ILE A 145 20.17 3.94 10.68
N LEU A 146 19.14 3.13 10.90
CA LEU A 146 18.53 2.27 9.89
C LEU A 146 17.13 2.78 9.54
N ASP A 147 16.95 3.23 8.31
CA ASP A 147 15.68 3.74 7.81
C ASP A 147 14.85 2.59 7.22
N SER A 148 13.73 2.29 7.88
CA SER A 148 12.86 1.16 7.57
C SER A 148 11.86 1.40 6.43
N ARG A 149 11.93 2.55 5.75
CA ARG A 149 11.07 2.93 4.63
C ARG A 149 11.53 2.31 3.31
N PRO A 150 10.66 2.25 2.27
CA PRO A 150 11.09 2.01 0.90
C PRO A 150 12.13 3.02 0.43
N LEU A 151 12.93 2.64 -0.56
CA LEU A 151 14.06 3.43 -1.04
C LEU A 151 13.64 4.79 -1.62
N ASP A 152 12.50 4.87 -2.29
CA ASP A 152 11.94 6.10 -2.85
C ASP A 152 11.56 7.11 -1.75
N GLU A 153 10.92 6.64 -0.66
CA GLU A 153 10.63 7.49 0.50
C GLU A 153 11.92 7.95 1.20
N TYR A 154 12.91 7.07 1.32
CA TYR A 154 14.23 7.39 1.88
C TYR A 154 14.97 8.42 1.03
N ALA A 155 14.97 8.23 -0.30
CA ALA A 155 15.62 9.16 -1.23
C ALA A 155 14.96 10.55 -1.23
N SER A 156 13.65 10.61 -1.01
CA SER A 156 12.96 11.90 -0.94
C SER A 156 13.42 12.76 0.23
N MET A 157 13.64 12.16 1.39
CA MET A 157 14.19 12.80 2.61
C MET A 157 14.66 11.74 3.59
N ASN A 158 15.79 11.92 4.26
CA ASN A 158 16.29 10.98 5.27
C ASN A 158 17.10 11.68 6.37
N ILE A 159 17.32 10.98 7.49
CA ILE A 159 18.19 11.42 8.57
C ILE A 159 19.65 11.38 8.09
N PRO A 160 20.47 12.42 8.32
CA PRO A 160 21.88 12.42 7.92
C PRO A 160 22.65 11.19 8.40
N GLY A 161 23.36 10.55 7.47
CA GLY A 161 24.12 9.34 7.76
C GLY A 161 23.30 8.05 7.89
N GLY A 162 21.98 8.12 7.80
CA GLY A 162 21.12 6.94 7.82
C GLY A 162 21.31 6.02 6.61
N ILE A 163 21.04 4.74 6.80
CA ILE A 163 21.13 3.69 5.77
C ILE A 163 19.73 3.15 5.52
N ASN A 164 19.31 3.03 4.26
CA ASN A 164 18.03 2.45 3.91
C ASN A 164 18.03 0.93 4.12
N VAL A 165 17.15 0.44 5.00
CA VAL A 165 16.94 -0.97 5.31
C VAL A 165 15.45 -1.20 5.53
N PRO A 166 14.65 -1.44 4.49
CA PRO A 166 13.20 -1.62 4.59
C PRO A 166 12.81 -2.66 5.65
N GLY A 167 11.66 -2.48 6.31
CA GLY A 167 11.30 -3.17 7.54
C GLY A 167 11.59 -4.67 7.60
N ALA A 168 11.26 -5.45 6.56
CA ALA A 168 11.56 -6.89 6.54
C ALA A 168 13.05 -7.21 6.35
N GLU A 169 13.84 -6.27 5.80
CA GLU A 169 15.29 -6.41 5.64
C GLU A 169 16.06 -6.18 6.95
N LEU A 170 15.47 -5.53 7.96
CA LEU A 170 16.16 -5.19 9.20
C LEU A 170 16.78 -6.41 9.87
N ALA A 171 15.98 -7.39 10.27
CA ALA A 171 16.49 -8.62 10.91
C ALA A 171 17.34 -9.48 9.97
N PHE A 172 17.16 -9.33 8.67
CA PHE A 172 17.90 -10.06 7.65
C PHE A 172 19.31 -9.47 7.41
N ARG A 173 19.48 -8.14 7.56
CA ARG A 173 20.71 -7.41 7.20
C ARG A 173 21.50 -6.86 8.39
N VAL A 174 20.91 -6.78 9.58
CA VAL A 174 21.50 -6.09 10.73
C VAL A 174 22.88 -6.62 11.11
N HIS A 175 23.12 -7.92 10.95
CA HIS A 175 24.38 -8.56 11.31
C HIS A 175 25.59 -8.11 10.44
N ASP A 176 25.32 -7.68 9.21
CA ASP A 176 26.34 -7.15 8.29
C ASP A 176 26.46 -5.62 8.35
N LEU A 177 25.51 -4.95 9.01
CA LEU A 177 25.46 -3.49 9.11
C LEU A 177 26.01 -2.94 10.43
N VAL A 178 25.97 -3.75 11.48
CA VAL A 178 26.32 -3.31 12.84
C VAL A 178 27.73 -3.78 13.21
N PRO A 179 28.70 -2.87 13.41
CA PRO A 179 30.11 -3.24 13.59
C PRO A 179 30.42 -4.08 14.83
N GLY A 180 29.55 -4.05 15.85
CA GLY A 180 29.79 -4.80 17.07
C GLY A 180 28.66 -4.64 18.10
N PRO A 181 28.66 -5.44 19.18
CA PRO A 181 27.55 -5.51 20.14
C PRO A 181 27.38 -4.25 20.99
N ASP A 182 28.38 -3.40 21.08
CA ASP A 182 28.36 -2.11 21.78
C ASP A 182 27.82 -0.94 20.94
N THR A 183 27.44 -1.21 19.69
CA THR A 183 26.84 -0.22 18.78
C THR A 183 25.33 -0.10 19.03
N THR A 184 24.83 1.10 19.27
CA THR A 184 23.39 1.36 19.37
C THR A 184 22.76 1.35 17.98
N VAL A 185 21.66 0.62 17.82
CA VAL A 185 20.88 0.57 16.59
C VAL A 185 19.66 1.46 16.74
N VAL A 186 19.59 2.51 15.93
CA VAL A 186 18.46 3.43 15.88
C VAL A 186 17.64 3.13 14.64
N VAL A 187 16.38 2.74 14.81
CA VAL A 187 15.47 2.48 13.68
C VAL A 187 14.57 3.69 13.47
N ASN A 188 14.51 4.16 12.23
CA ASN A 188 13.74 5.34 11.86
C ASN A 188 12.75 5.05 10.72
N CYS A 189 11.72 5.89 10.61
CA CYS A 189 10.82 5.96 9.46
C CYS A 189 10.34 7.41 9.25
N ALA A 190 9.22 7.63 8.56
CA ALA A 190 8.66 8.98 8.40
C ALA A 190 8.02 9.53 9.69
N GLY A 191 7.26 8.71 10.41
CA GLY A 191 6.55 9.04 11.64
C GLY A 191 6.82 8.04 12.76
N ARG A 192 5.85 7.16 13.05
CA ARG A 192 5.91 6.28 14.23
C ARG A 192 5.93 4.79 13.88
N THR A 193 4.91 4.28 13.22
CA THR A 193 4.61 2.85 13.06
C THR A 193 5.81 1.99 12.64
N ARG A 194 6.48 2.32 11.53
CA ARG A 194 7.60 1.50 11.01
C ARG A 194 8.86 1.56 11.86
N SER A 195 9.13 2.69 12.55
CA SER A 195 10.25 2.76 13.51
C SER A 195 9.99 1.87 14.72
N ILE A 196 8.78 1.89 15.26
CA ILE A 196 8.37 1.06 16.42
C ILE A 196 8.44 -0.43 16.03
N ILE A 197 7.75 -0.83 14.97
CA ILE A 197 7.73 -2.21 14.47
C ILE A 197 9.14 -2.70 14.12
N GLY A 198 9.94 -1.85 13.45
CA GLY A 198 11.31 -2.21 13.05
C GLY A 198 12.25 -2.38 14.24
N ALA A 199 12.21 -1.47 15.22
CA ALA A 199 13.00 -1.60 16.45
C ALA A 199 12.56 -2.85 17.23
N GLN A 200 11.26 -3.05 17.42
CA GLN A 200 10.73 -4.22 18.11
C GLN A 200 11.03 -5.53 17.35
N SER A 201 11.13 -5.50 16.01
CA SER A 201 11.56 -6.66 15.21
C SER A 201 12.96 -7.11 15.60
N LEU A 202 13.90 -6.19 15.71
CA LEU A 202 15.28 -6.48 16.12
C LEU A 202 15.37 -6.95 17.58
N ILE A 203 14.59 -6.37 18.48
CA ILE A 203 14.46 -6.80 19.87
C ILE A 203 13.89 -8.22 19.93
N ASN A 204 12.83 -8.50 19.19
CA ASN A 204 12.22 -9.82 19.13
C ASN A 204 13.16 -10.88 18.52
N ALA A 205 14.00 -10.48 17.57
CA ALA A 205 15.05 -11.32 17.00
C ALA A 205 16.18 -11.61 18.01
N GLY A 206 16.28 -10.85 19.08
CA GLY A 206 17.27 -11.08 20.15
C GLY A 206 18.68 -10.66 19.80
N ILE A 207 18.87 -9.65 18.93
CA ILE A 207 20.22 -9.14 18.65
C ILE A 207 20.84 -8.57 19.94
N PRO A 208 22.17 -8.69 20.14
CA PRO A 208 22.81 -8.28 21.40
C PRO A 208 22.89 -6.77 21.62
N ASN A 209 22.61 -6.00 20.59
CA ASN A 209 22.74 -4.55 20.57
C ASN A 209 21.62 -3.84 21.33
N LYS A 210 21.91 -2.66 21.86
CA LYS A 210 20.87 -1.72 22.27
C LYS A 210 20.10 -1.25 21.03
N VAL A 211 18.79 -1.48 20.99
CA VAL A 211 17.91 -1.06 19.89
C VAL A 211 16.92 -0.03 20.39
N VAL A 212 16.76 1.06 19.65
CA VAL A 212 15.78 2.13 19.93
C VAL A 212 15.09 2.59 18.66
N ALA A 213 13.83 2.98 18.76
CA ALA A 213 13.11 3.67 17.71
C ALA A 213 13.38 5.18 17.75
N LEU A 214 13.52 5.85 16.62
CA LEU A 214 13.49 7.31 16.59
C LEU A 214 12.03 7.77 16.72
N ARG A 215 11.73 8.43 17.82
CA ARG A 215 10.40 8.97 18.11
C ARG A 215 10.00 9.98 17.04
N ASN A 216 8.83 9.77 16.44
CA ASN A 216 8.28 10.61 15.36
C ASN A 216 9.12 10.66 14.07
N GLY A 217 10.16 9.82 13.94
CA GLY A 217 10.90 9.61 12.70
C GLY A 217 11.48 10.88 12.06
N THR A 218 11.49 10.95 10.72
CA THR A 218 11.96 12.13 9.96
C THR A 218 11.09 13.35 10.22
N MET A 219 9.78 13.20 10.48
CA MET A 219 8.91 14.32 10.85
C MET A 219 9.35 14.93 12.19
N GLY A 220 9.60 14.11 13.22
CA GLY A 220 10.11 14.60 14.50
C GLY A 220 11.48 15.28 14.40
N TRP A 221 12.37 14.75 13.56
CA TRP A 221 13.66 15.35 13.26
C TRP A 221 13.52 16.73 12.60
N HIS A 222 12.64 16.86 11.61
CA HIS A 222 12.34 18.13 10.94
C HIS A 222 11.72 19.15 11.91
N LEU A 223 10.71 18.74 12.68
CA LEU A 223 10.02 19.61 13.66
C LEU A 223 10.94 20.09 14.78
N ALA A 224 12.00 19.34 15.11
CA ALA A 224 13.06 19.78 16.03
C ALA A 224 14.05 20.77 15.37
N GLY A 225 13.85 21.16 14.12
CA GLY A 225 14.67 22.12 13.40
C GLY A 225 15.97 21.55 12.81
N TYR A 226 16.11 20.22 12.77
CA TYR A 226 17.30 19.59 12.19
C TYR A 226 17.14 19.38 10.68
N LYS A 227 18.27 19.46 9.96
CA LYS A 227 18.31 19.29 8.50
C LYS A 227 18.17 17.83 8.12
N LEU A 228 17.37 17.59 7.09
CA LEU A 228 17.27 16.31 6.39
C LEU A 228 18.21 16.29 5.18
N GLU A 229 18.62 15.11 4.77
CA GLU A 229 19.25 14.87 3.48
C GLU A 229 18.21 14.48 2.44
N HIS A 230 18.49 14.75 1.16
CA HIS A 230 17.66 14.44 0.01
C HIS A 230 18.48 13.77 -1.10
N GLY A 231 17.84 12.93 -1.90
CA GLY A 231 18.49 12.28 -3.05
C GLY A 231 19.52 11.21 -2.68
N GLN A 232 19.58 10.80 -1.42
CA GLN A 232 20.54 9.77 -0.97
C GLN A 232 20.06 8.36 -1.36
N MET A 233 21.02 7.50 -1.72
CA MET A 233 20.77 6.12 -2.12
C MET A 233 21.59 5.12 -1.29
N ARG A 234 22.02 5.51 -0.07
CA ARG A 234 22.75 4.62 0.83
C ARG A 234 21.86 3.45 1.23
N ARG A 235 22.34 2.25 0.98
CA ARG A 235 21.60 1.01 1.20
C ARG A 235 22.52 -0.05 1.80
N TYR A 236 21.96 -1.12 2.33
CA TYR A 236 22.70 -2.31 2.76
C TYR A 236 23.53 -2.90 1.59
N GLY A 237 24.65 -3.52 1.94
CA GLY A 237 25.51 -4.24 1.00
C GLY A 237 25.07 -5.68 0.75
N GLU A 238 25.99 -6.47 0.19
CA GLU A 238 25.80 -7.91 0.02
C GLU A 238 25.71 -8.61 1.38
N LEU A 239 24.91 -9.68 1.43
CA LEU A 239 24.74 -10.51 2.60
C LEU A 239 25.93 -11.47 2.72
N THR A 240 26.58 -11.51 3.88
CA THR A 240 27.63 -12.49 4.17
C THR A 240 27.03 -13.83 4.63
N ASP A 241 27.78 -14.93 4.45
CA ASP A 241 27.35 -16.25 4.94
C ASP A 241 27.13 -16.25 6.45
N SER A 242 28.00 -15.58 7.22
CA SER A 242 27.87 -15.45 8.66
C SER A 242 26.67 -14.58 9.07
N GLY A 243 26.38 -13.50 8.34
CA GLY A 243 25.20 -12.67 8.54
C GLY A 243 23.91 -13.45 8.29
N LEU A 244 23.88 -14.24 7.20
CA LEU A 244 22.76 -15.11 6.88
C LEU A 244 22.52 -16.19 7.94
N GLU A 245 23.58 -16.85 8.42
CA GLU A 245 23.48 -17.88 9.47
C GLU A 245 22.89 -17.28 10.77
N ALA A 246 23.39 -16.13 11.20
CA ALA A 246 22.89 -15.43 12.37
C ALA A 246 21.41 -15.01 12.18
N ALA A 247 21.04 -14.42 11.04
CA ALA A 247 19.69 -14.03 10.73
C ALA A 247 18.71 -15.22 10.75
N ARG A 248 19.10 -16.37 10.18
CA ARG A 248 18.29 -17.61 10.22
C ARG A 248 18.12 -18.15 11.64
N SER A 249 19.17 -18.11 12.47
CA SER A 249 19.09 -18.53 13.87
C SER A 249 18.09 -17.69 14.64
N HIS A 250 18.18 -16.36 14.54
CA HIS A 250 17.24 -15.45 15.18
C HIS A 250 15.81 -15.59 14.65
N ALA A 251 15.63 -15.79 13.34
CA ALA A 251 14.32 -16.03 12.76
C ALA A 251 13.70 -17.34 13.26
N ALA A 252 14.51 -18.38 13.52
CA ALA A 252 14.01 -19.63 14.10
C ALA A 252 13.46 -19.44 15.53
N ASP A 253 14.11 -18.61 16.35
CA ASP A 253 13.64 -18.27 17.69
C ASP A 253 12.35 -17.42 17.61
N VAL A 254 12.27 -16.47 16.69
CA VAL A 254 11.03 -15.72 16.43
C VAL A 254 9.91 -16.65 15.97
N ALA A 255 10.17 -17.58 15.05
CA ALA A 255 9.18 -18.54 14.59
C ALA A 255 8.61 -19.37 15.76
N LYS A 256 9.47 -19.82 16.66
CA LYS A 256 9.07 -20.57 17.86
C LYS A 256 8.23 -19.71 18.81
N ARG A 257 8.70 -18.49 19.11
CA ARG A 257 8.02 -17.58 20.04
C ARG A 257 6.61 -17.23 19.57
N PHE A 258 6.43 -16.91 18.29
CA PHE A 258 5.16 -16.46 17.74
C PHE A 258 4.36 -17.57 17.04
N SER A 259 4.78 -18.83 17.21
CA SER A 259 4.09 -20.00 16.63
C SER A 259 3.86 -19.89 15.12
N VAL A 260 4.87 -19.39 14.40
CA VAL A 260 4.81 -19.22 12.95
C VAL A 260 4.70 -20.59 12.28
N LYS A 261 3.64 -20.78 11.52
CA LYS A 261 3.38 -22.03 10.78
C LYS A 261 4.24 -22.04 9.50
N LYS A 262 4.74 -23.24 9.18
CA LYS A 262 5.50 -23.48 7.95
C LYS A 262 4.71 -24.42 7.05
N ILE A 263 4.88 -24.28 5.75
CA ILE A 263 4.20 -25.09 4.73
C ILE A 263 5.18 -25.42 3.61
N ASP A 264 5.13 -26.65 3.13
CA ASP A 264 5.87 -27.12 1.98
C ASP A 264 5.07 -26.99 0.67
N ARG A 265 5.67 -27.41 -0.44
CA ARG A 265 5.02 -27.38 -1.76
C ARG A 265 3.71 -28.17 -1.77
N ALA A 266 3.68 -29.36 -1.20
CA ALA A 266 2.47 -30.19 -1.19
C ALA A 266 1.32 -29.50 -0.43
N GLY A 267 1.63 -28.80 0.65
CA GLY A 267 0.68 -27.99 1.39
C GLY A 267 0.17 -26.80 0.59
N VAL A 268 1.05 -26.10 -0.13
CA VAL A 268 0.64 -24.97 -1.01
C VAL A 268 -0.21 -25.47 -2.17
N ASP A 269 0.14 -26.59 -2.79
CA ASP A 269 -0.65 -27.19 -3.88
C ASP A 269 -2.05 -27.58 -3.40
N ARG A 270 -2.19 -28.09 -2.18
CA ARG A 270 -3.49 -28.33 -1.54
C ARG A 270 -4.26 -27.02 -1.34
N PHE A 271 -3.63 -25.95 -0.86
CA PHE A 271 -4.28 -24.65 -0.69
C PHE A 271 -4.72 -24.04 -2.02
N ARG A 272 -3.93 -24.22 -3.09
CA ARG A 272 -4.32 -23.82 -4.44
C ARG A 272 -5.57 -24.59 -4.92
N ALA A 273 -5.63 -25.88 -4.64
CA ALA A 273 -6.81 -26.70 -4.99
C ALA A 273 -8.08 -26.30 -4.20
N GLU A 274 -7.92 -25.77 -3.00
CA GLU A 274 -9.00 -25.30 -2.12
C GLU A 274 -9.31 -23.80 -2.30
N ALA A 275 -8.70 -23.11 -3.28
CA ALA A 275 -8.82 -21.65 -3.44
C ALA A 275 -10.23 -21.15 -3.84
N GLU A 276 -11.10 -22.04 -4.32
CA GLU A 276 -12.52 -21.75 -4.56
C GLU A 276 -13.34 -21.75 -3.26
N ASP A 277 -12.88 -22.43 -2.21
CA ASP A 277 -13.55 -22.53 -0.91
C ASP A 277 -13.01 -21.53 0.12
N CYS A 278 -11.70 -21.21 0.06
CA CYS A 278 -11.02 -20.28 0.96
C CYS A 278 -10.03 -19.39 0.20
N SER A 279 -10.12 -18.08 0.39
CA SER A 279 -9.24 -17.11 -0.25
C SER A 279 -7.77 -17.39 0.08
N LEU A 280 -6.93 -17.46 -0.95
CA LEU A 280 -5.50 -17.69 -0.84
C LEU A 280 -4.70 -16.51 -1.35
N TYR A 281 -3.84 -15.95 -0.49
CA TYR A 281 -2.85 -14.96 -0.85
C TYR A 281 -1.46 -15.59 -0.84
N LEU A 282 -0.79 -15.59 -2.00
CA LEU A 282 0.62 -15.94 -2.14
C LEU A 282 1.41 -14.64 -2.27
N LEU A 283 2.10 -14.23 -1.20
CA LEU A 283 2.74 -12.92 -1.11
C LEU A 283 4.26 -13.06 -0.99
N ASP A 284 4.96 -12.53 -1.99
CA ASP A 284 6.42 -12.47 -1.98
C ASP A 284 6.88 -11.25 -1.21
N VAL A 285 7.54 -11.47 -0.08
CA VAL A 285 7.93 -10.42 0.87
C VAL A 285 9.34 -9.88 0.66
N ARG A 286 10.01 -10.30 -0.42
CA ARG A 286 11.32 -9.82 -0.82
C ARG A 286 11.29 -8.40 -1.38
N ASP A 287 12.47 -7.89 -1.68
CA ASP A 287 12.61 -6.62 -2.43
C ASP A 287 11.95 -6.73 -3.82
N PRO A 288 11.27 -5.67 -4.31
CA PRO A 288 10.63 -5.69 -5.64
C PRO A 288 11.59 -6.04 -6.79
N THR A 289 12.87 -5.74 -6.66
CA THR A 289 13.87 -6.09 -7.69
C THR A 289 14.14 -7.59 -7.73
N GLU A 290 14.16 -8.27 -6.58
CA GLU A 290 14.28 -9.73 -6.49
C GLU A 290 13.05 -10.43 -7.07
N PHE A 291 11.85 -9.94 -6.76
CA PHE A 291 10.59 -10.42 -7.33
C PHE A 291 10.56 -10.28 -8.87
N ALA A 292 11.07 -9.18 -9.41
CA ALA A 292 11.14 -8.96 -10.84
C ALA A 292 12.09 -9.92 -11.56
N VAL A 293 13.18 -10.34 -10.90
CA VAL A 293 14.13 -11.32 -11.44
C VAL A 293 13.50 -12.71 -11.53
N SER A 294 12.89 -13.18 -10.44
CA SER A 294 12.24 -14.49 -10.42
C SER A 294 11.20 -14.57 -9.29
N ARG A 295 10.09 -15.26 -9.54
CA ARG A 295 8.98 -15.38 -8.58
C ARG A 295 8.26 -16.72 -8.70
N VAL A 296 7.59 -17.11 -7.63
CA VAL A 296 6.67 -18.26 -7.62
C VAL A 296 5.43 -17.92 -8.46
N PRO A 297 4.96 -18.82 -9.36
CA PRO A 297 3.76 -18.60 -10.15
C PRO A 297 2.54 -18.25 -9.29
N GLY A 298 1.83 -17.20 -9.71
CA GLY A 298 0.65 -16.71 -9.02
C GLY A 298 0.93 -15.92 -7.73
N SER A 299 2.20 -15.70 -7.36
CA SER A 299 2.53 -14.82 -6.25
C SER A 299 2.43 -13.34 -6.64
N LEU A 300 2.16 -12.50 -5.63
CA LEU A 300 2.10 -11.05 -5.75
C LEU A 300 3.23 -10.39 -4.95
N PRO A 301 3.81 -9.29 -5.43
CA PRO A 301 4.84 -8.58 -4.69
C PRO A 301 4.20 -7.87 -3.49
N ALA A 302 4.72 -8.15 -2.30
CA ALA A 302 4.28 -7.55 -1.04
C ALA A 302 5.46 -7.39 -0.08
N PRO A 303 6.42 -6.48 -0.35
CA PRO A 303 7.60 -6.30 0.50
C PRO A 303 7.20 -6.27 1.97
N GLY A 304 7.80 -7.15 2.80
CA GLY A 304 7.23 -7.49 4.11
C GLY A 304 7.04 -6.30 5.05
N GLY A 305 7.94 -5.31 5.01
CA GLY A 305 7.77 -4.07 5.76
C GLY A 305 6.55 -3.25 5.33
N GLN A 306 6.26 -3.23 4.03
CA GLN A 306 5.09 -2.54 3.48
C GLN A 306 3.80 -3.35 3.71
N LEU A 307 3.87 -4.68 3.63
CA LEU A 307 2.73 -5.54 3.95
C LEU A 307 2.25 -5.32 5.40
N VAL A 308 3.17 -5.22 6.37
CA VAL A 308 2.83 -4.93 7.77
C VAL A 308 2.33 -3.49 7.93
N GLN A 309 2.97 -2.52 7.25
CA GLN A 309 2.62 -1.09 7.33
C GLN A 309 1.26 -0.74 6.73
N ALA A 310 0.77 -1.53 5.76
CA ALA A 310 -0.40 -1.23 4.96
C ALA A 310 -1.15 -2.53 4.59
N THR A 311 -1.41 -3.39 5.58
CA THR A 311 -1.97 -4.74 5.34
C THR A 311 -3.27 -4.68 4.54
N ASP A 312 -4.14 -3.70 4.81
CA ASP A 312 -5.38 -3.43 4.10
C ASP A 312 -5.21 -3.08 2.61
N ALA A 313 -4.02 -2.68 2.19
CA ALA A 313 -3.69 -2.44 0.78
C ALA A 313 -3.26 -3.71 0.03
N TYR A 314 -2.94 -4.80 0.72
CA TYR A 314 -2.51 -6.08 0.15
C TYR A 314 -3.53 -7.19 0.34
N VAL A 315 -4.18 -7.23 1.50
CA VAL A 315 -5.11 -8.29 1.90
C VAL A 315 -6.39 -7.65 2.41
N ALA A 316 -7.44 -7.62 1.57
CA ALA A 316 -8.74 -7.08 1.97
C ALA A 316 -9.65 -8.12 2.60
N THR A 317 -9.45 -9.42 2.32
CA THR A 317 -10.31 -10.49 2.84
C THR A 317 -9.82 -10.94 4.21
N ARG A 318 -10.55 -10.59 5.26
CA ARG A 318 -10.32 -11.09 6.62
C ARG A 318 -10.55 -12.59 6.68
N ASN A 319 -9.82 -13.28 7.57
CA ASN A 319 -9.87 -14.72 7.78
C ASN A 319 -9.47 -15.57 6.55
N ALA A 320 -8.80 -14.98 5.58
CA ALA A 320 -8.20 -15.69 4.44
C ALA A 320 -6.87 -16.36 4.82
N ARG A 321 -6.41 -17.29 3.97
CA ARG A 321 -5.07 -17.89 4.06
C ARG A 321 -4.03 -16.97 3.47
N ILE A 322 -2.94 -16.75 4.19
CA ILE A 322 -1.80 -15.95 3.74
C ILE A 322 -0.55 -16.85 3.76
N VAL A 323 0.08 -16.99 2.60
CA VAL A 323 1.34 -17.72 2.44
C VAL A 323 2.41 -16.73 2.01
N LEU A 324 3.45 -16.60 2.84
CA LEU A 324 4.55 -15.68 2.64
C LEU A 324 5.75 -16.38 2.02
N ILE A 325 6.32 -15.75 1.03
CA ILE A 325 7.39 -16.30 0.19
C ILE A 325 8.63 -15.42 0.33
N ASP A 326 9.77 -16.05 0.60
CA ASP A 326 11.11 -15.49 0.44
C ASP A 326 12.11 -16.60 0.08
N ASP A 327 13.39 -16.25 0.01
CA ASP A 327 14.47 -17.17 -0.37
C ASP A 327 15.15 -17.86 0.82
N HIS A 328 15.12 -17.23 1.99
CA HIS A 328 15.90 -17.68 3.15
C HIS A 328 15.06 -17.96 4.42
N GLY A 329 13.77 -17.72 4.38
CA GLY A 329 12.84 -17.91 5.48
C GLY A 329 12.90 -16.84 6.57
N VAL A 330 13.79 -15.85 6.46
CA VAL A 330 13.96 -14.79 7.49
C VAL A 330 12.90 -13.72 7.35
N ARG A 331 12.80 -13.09 6.18
CA ARG A 331 11.85 -11.99 5.91
C ARG A 331 10.41 -12.46 6.05
N ALA A 332 10.10 -13.66 5.53
CA ALA A 332 8.76 -14.25 5.64
C ALA A 332 8.41 -14.58 7.10
N THR A 333 9.35 -15.10 7.89
CA THR A 333 9.12 -15.40 9.32
C THR A 333 8.88 -14.11 10.13
N MET A 334 9.71 -13.08 9.92
CA MET A 334 9.53 -11.80 10.62
C MET A 334 8.17 -11.16 10.25
N THR A 335 7.80 -11.17 8.97
CA THR A 335 6.50 -10.66 8.50
C THR A 335 5.34 -11.48 9.06
N ALA A 336 5.42 -12.83 9.04
CA ALA A 336 4.41 -13.72 9.61
C ALA A 336 4.17 -13.42 11.10
N SER A 337 5.24 -13.24 11.87
CA SER A 337 5.14 -12.94 13.30
C SER A 337 4.32 -11.68 13.58
N TRP A 338 4.43 -10.66 12.74
CA TRP A 338 3.64 -9.44 12.85
C TRP A 338 2.20 -9.61 12.42
N LEU A 339 1.94 -10.30 11.31
CA LEU A 339 0.57 -10.57 10.87
C LEU A 339 -0.20 -11.40 11.91
N ILE A 340 0.45 -12.39 12.54
CA ILE A 340 -0.14 -13.17 13.64
C ILE A 340 -0.53 -12.25 14.80
N GLN A 341 0.36 -11.36 15.23
CA GLN A 341 0.10 -10.38 16.28
C GLN A 341 -0.99 -9.36 15.90
N MET A 342 -1.15 -9.05 14.61
CA MET A 342 -2.25 -8.25 14.08
C MET A 342 -3.59 -9.00 14.04
N GLY A 343 -3.64 -10.26 14.47
CA GLY A 343 -4.85 -11.08 14.52
C GLY A 343 -5.18 -11.82 13.21
N TRP A 344 -4.20 -12.03 12.33
CA TRP A 344 -4.32 -12.94 11.19
C TRP A 344 -3.99 -14.36 11.63
N ASN A 345 -4.97 -15.27 11.59
CA ASN A 345 -4.84 -16.60 12.21
C ASN A 345 -4.27 -17.66 11.26
N ASP A 346 -4.40 -17.46 9.96
CA ASP A 346 -4.05 -18.49 8.95
C ASP A 346 -2.89 -18.00 8.06
N VAL A 347 -1.72 -17.80 8.73
CA VAL A 347 -0.49 -17.27 8.12
C VAL A 347 0.58 -18.35 8.10
N TYR A 348 1.22 -18.54 6.96
CA TYR A 348 2.24 -19.56 6.71
C TYR A 348 3.48 -18.99 6.05
N VAL A 349 4.65 -19.56 6.34
CA VAL A 349 5.89 -19.35 5.61
C VAL A 349 6.10 -20.54 4.67
N TYR A 350 6.25 -20.26 3.37
CA TYR A 350 6.49 -21.29 2.36
C TYR A 350 7.97 -21.67 2.34
N GLU A 351 8.29 -22.84 2.89
CA GLU A 351 9.68 -23.33 2.97
C GLU A 351 10.23 -23.71 1.59
N ASN A 352 11.42 -23.23 1.28
CA ASN A 352 12.12 -23.51 0.03
C ASN A 352 11.31 -23.14 -1.24
N ALA A 353 10.46 -22.14 -1.16
CA ALA A 353 9.56 -21.75 -2.25
C ALA A 353 10.25 -21.57 -3.60
N LEU A 354 11.38 -20.83 -3.63
CA LEU A 354 12.11 -20.53 -4.86
C LEU A 354 12.96 -21.70 -5.39
N VAL A 355 13.08 -22.79 -4.66
CA VAL A 355 13.81 -24.00 -5.08
C VAL A 355 12.85 -25.10 -5.52
N SER A 356 11.69 -25.17 -4.87
CA SER A 356 10.69 -26.23 -5.07
C SER A 356 9.74 -25.96 -6.25
N GLU A 357 9.65 -24.72 -6.73
CA GLU A 357 8.74 -24.28 -7.79
C GLU A 357 9.47 -24.07 -9.13
N HIS A 358 8.70 -24.16 -10.22
CA HIS A 358 9.13 -23.63 -11.52
C HIS A 358 8.87 -22.12 -11.54
N LEU A 359 9.94 -21.33 -11.48
CA LEU A 359 9.83 -19.88 -11.32
C LEU A 359 9.46 -19.17 -12.63
N GLU A 360 8.61 -18.16 -12.51
CA GLU A 360 8.39 -17.15 -13.56
C GLU A 360 9.51 -16.10 -13.51
N THR A 361 9.89 -15.59 -14.67
CA THR A 361 10.90 -14.53 -14.86
C THR A 361 10.34 -13.41 -15.73
N GLY A 362 11.02 -12.26 -15.74
CA GLY A 362 10.69 -11.12 -16.59
C GLY A 362 9.64 -10.18 -15.98
N HIS A 363 9.11 -9.28 -16.80
CA HIS A 363 8.22 -8.22 -16.33
C HIS A 363 6.92 -8.78 -15.76
N PHE A 364 6.59 -8.37 -14.54
CA PHE A 364 5.33 -8.73 -13.90
C PHE A 364 4.22 -7.78 -14.34
N ILE A 365 3.17 -8.35 -14.91
CA ILE A 365 1.95 -7.60 -15.25
C ILE A 365 0.87 -8.00 -14.25
N PRO A 366 0.45 -7.09 -13.35
CA PRO A 366 -0.63 -7.40 -12.41
C PRO A 366 -1.93 -7.77 -13.12
N PRO A 367 -2.68 -8.77 -12.63
CA PRO A 367 -3.98 -9.12 -13.19
C PRO A 367 -4.90 -7.89 -13.22
N THR A 368 -5.66 -7.75 -14.30
CA THR A 368 -6.60 -6.63 -14.49
C THR A 368 -7.91 -7.15 -15.04
N LEU A 369 -9.01 -6.75 -14.46
CA LEU A 369 -10.35 -7.06 -14.96
C LEU A 369 -10.75 -6.11 -16.09
N GLY A 370 -11.65 -6.55 -16.97
CA GLY A 370 -12.25 -5.71 -18.00
C GLY A 370 -11.38 -5.46 -19.24
N PHE A 371 -10.28 -6.21 -19.43
CA PHE A 371 -9.45 -6.18 -20.65
C PHE A 371 -9.86 -7.21 -21.70
N ASP A 372 -10.97 -7.90 -21.51
CA ASP A 372 -11.59 -8.86 -22.42
C ASP A 372 -12.44 -8.22 -23.53
N ARG A 373 -12.36 -6.88 -23.66
CA ARG A 373 -13.08 -6.09 -24.66
C ARG A 373 -12.22 -5.87 -25.91
N GLU A 374 -12.89 -5.51 -27.03
CA GLU A 374 -12.20 -5.08 -28.25
C GLU A 374 -11.19 -3.95 -27.94
N PRO A 375 -9.94 -4.04 -28.42
CA PRO A 375 -8.92 -3.06 -28.08
C PRO A 375 -9.29 -1.64 -28.56
N MET A 376 -9.17 -0.66 -27.66
CA MET A 376 -9.29 0.75 -28.05
C MET A 376 -8.17 1.17 -28.99
N LYS A 377 -8.48 2.02 -29.96
CA LYS A 377 -7.47 2.60 -30.85
C LYS A 377 -6.42 3.35 -30.04
N SER A 378 -5.16 3.13 -30.34
CA SER A 378 -4.04 3.83 -29.70
C SER A 378 -3.37 4.79 -30.67
N VAL A 379 -2.76 5.84 -30.12
CA VAL A 379 -1.89 6.78 -30.83
C VAL A 379 -0.48 6.71 -30.22
N SER A 380 0.56 6.80 -31.04
CA SER A 380 1.93 6.89 -30.54
C SER A 380 2.19 8.26 -29.92
N PRO A 381 3.21 8.41 -29.05
CA PRO A 381 3.61 9.70 -28.52
C PRO A 381 3.87 10.77 -29.60
N GLU A 382 4.58 10.41 -30.68
CA GLU A 382 4.88 11.32 -31.78
C GLU A 382 3.61 11.74 -32.53
N SER A 383 2.68 10.78 -32.75
CA SER A 383 1.41 11.10 -33.40
C SER A 383 0.54 12.01 -32.54
N LEU A 384 0.56 11.81 -31.21
CA LEU A 384 -0.16 12.69 -30.28
C LEU A 384 0.44 14.09 -30.28
N GLN A 385 1.76 14.24 -30.31
CA GLN A 385 2.40 15.53 -30.40
C GLN A 385 1.92 16.31 -31.62
N MET A 386 1.89 15.69 -32.80
CA MET A 386 1.37 16.32 -34.02
C MET A 386 -0.11 16.71 -33.90
N LEU A 387 -0.93 15.88 -33.22
CA LEU A 387 -2.35 16.19 -32.99
C LEU A 387 -2.54 17.39 -32.07
N ILE A 388 -1.70 17.52 -31.04
CA ILE A 388 -1.71 18.67 -30.11
C ILE A 388 -1.27 19.95 -30.83
N GLU A 389 -0.16 19.90 -31.59
CA GLU A 389 0.33 21.03 -32.38
C GLU A 389 -0.68 21.52 -33.42
N ALA A 390 -1.50 20.61 -33.97
CA ALA A 390 -2.58 20.92 -34.90
C ALA A 390 -3.91 21.30 -34.21
N GLU A 391 -3.94 21.39 -32.86
CA GLU A 391 -5.15 21.64 -32.06
C GLU A 391 -6.32 20.69 -32.40
N SER A 392 -6.01 19.45 -32.84
CA SER A 392 -6.98 18.48 -33.33
C SER A 392 -7.31 17.36 -32.34
N ALA A 393 -6.69 17.35 -31.18
CA ALA A 393 -6.99 16.45 -30.10
C ALA A 393 -6.85 17.13 -28.73
N MET A 394 -7.63 16.62 -27.76
CA MET A 394 -7.55 16.97 -26.36
C MET A 394 -7.09 15.76 -25.53
N VAL A 395 -6.14 15.96 -24.63
CA VAL A 395 -5.63 14.92 -23.75
C VAL A 395 -6.40 14.93 -22.45
N VAL A 396 -6.88 13.74 -22.03
CA VAL A 396 -7.52 13.49 -20.73
C VAL A 396 -6.61 12.57 -19.94
N ASP A 397 -6.02 13.09 -18.87
CA ASP A 397 -5.12 12.34 -18.00
C ASP A 397 -5.89 11.83 -16.77
N VAL A 398 -5.95 10.50 -16.62
CA VAL A 398 -6.60 9.82 -15.50
C VAL A 398 -5.58 9.19 -14.53
N ALA A 399 -4.32 9.61 -14.60
CA ALA A 399 -3.29 9.24 -13.64
C ALA A 399 -3.66 9.69 -12.22
N ARG A 400 -2.93 9.21 -11.22
CA ARG A 400 -3.06 9.76 -9.87
C ARG A 400 -2.65 11.24 -9.84
N SER A 401 -3.38 12.06 -9.10
CA SER A 401 -3.16 13.51 -9.06
C SER A 401 -1.73 13.89 -8.62
N LEU A 402 -1.14 13.18 -7.65
CA LEU A 402 0.26 13.41 -7.27
C LEU A 402 1.24 13.04 -8.40
N TYR A 403 0.95 11.99 -9.17
CA TYR A 403 1.77 11.65 -10.34
C TYR A 403 1.67 12.74 -11.40
N TYR A 404 0.45 13.18 -11.73
CA TYR A 404 0.19 14.28 -12.66
C TYR A 404 0.94 15.55 -12.25
N ARG A 405 0.89 15.94 -10.97
CA ARG A 405 1.54 17.12 -10.41
C ARG A 405 3.06 17.05 -10.46
N ASP A 406 3.64 15.95 -9.94
CA ASP A 406 5.06 15.88 -9.56
C ASP A 406 5.95 15.30 -10.66
N HIS A 407 5.47 14.24 -11.34
CA HIS A 407 6.22 13.60 -12.42
C HIS A 407 6.02 14.28 -13.78
N GLY A 408 4.94 15.03 -13.93
CA GLY A 408 4.57 15.75 -15.14
C GLY A 408 3.66 14.97 -16.06
N HIS A 409 2.90 15.70 -16.84
CA HIS A 409 1.87 15.22 -17.75
C HIS A 409 2.09 15.79 -19.16
N VAL A 410 1.33 15.30 -20.13
CA VAL A 410 1.33 15.83 -21.51
C VAL A 410 0.88 17.30 -21.47
N PRO A 411 1.61 18.24 -22.11
CA PRO A 411 1.24 19.66 -22.08
C PRO A 411 -0.21 19.91 -22.53
N GLY A 412 -0.95 20.69 -21.73
CA GLY A 412 -2.36 20.98 -21.97
C GLY A 412 -3.33 19.85 -21.65
N ALA A 413 -2.88 18.76 -21.04
CA ALA A 413 -3.74 17.66 -20.61
C ALA A 413 -4.68 18.10 -19.48
N TRP A 414 -5.93 17.62 -19.52
CA TRP A 414 -6.91 17.83 -18.48
C TRP A 414 -6.91 16.65 -17.49
N PHE A 415 -6.68 16.93 -16.23
CA PHE A 415 -6.79 15.93 -15.16
C PHE A 415 -8.24 15.57 -14.91
N ALA A 416 -8.54 14.27 -14.87
CA ALA A 416 -9.87 13.77 -14.56
C ALA A 416 -9.84 12.49 -13.72
N VAL A 417 -10.69 12.40 -12.69
CA VAL A 417 -10.94 11.15 -11.97
C VAL A 417 -11.91 10.30 -12.77
N ARG A 418 -11.48 9.07 -13.12
CA ARG A 418 -12.25 8.18 -14.00
C ARG A 418 -13.70 7.96 -13.56
N ALA A 419 -13.96 7.81 -12.26
CA ALA A 419 -15.33 7.60 -11.77
C ALA A 419 -16.26 8.79 -12.02
N ARG A 420 -15.70 9.96 -12.33
CA ARG A 420 -16.38 11.26 -12.54
C ARG A 420 -16.22 11.81 -13.97
N LEU A 421 -15.91 10.97 -14.97
CA LEU A 421 -15.68 11.41 -16.35
C LEU A 421 -16.89 12.15 -16.96
N ALA A 422 -18.12 11.76 -16.64
CA ALA A 422 -19.31 12.48 -17.10
C ALA A 422 -19.39 13.94 -16.58
N GLU A 423 -18.88 14.20 -15.39
CA GLU A 423 -18.78 15.56 -14.84
C GLU A 423 -17.58 16.31 -15.41
N ALA A 424 -16.46 15.59 -15.59
CA ALA A 424 -15.26 16.16 -16.18
C ALA A 424 -15.49 16.67 -17.60
N LEU A 425 -16.21 15.89 -18.45
CA LEU A 425 -16.57 16.30 -19.80
C LEU A 425 -17.33 17.65 -19.86
N ARG A 426 -18.17 17.95 -18.85
CA ARG A 426 -18.88 19.24 -18.81
C ARG A 426 -18.01 20.44 -18.48
N LYS A 427 -16.82 20.18 -17.90
CA LYS A 427 -15.85 21.24 -17.52
C LYS A 427 -14.76 21.44 -18.57
N MET A 428 -14.51 20.41 -19.38
CA MET A 428 -13.53 20.47 -20.46
C MET A 428 -14.12 21.14 -21.71
N PRO A 429 -13.30 21.81 -22.53
CA PRO A 429 -13.73 22.23 -23.86
C PRO A 429 -14.15 21.03 -24.73
N GLU A 430 -15.07 21.25 -25.65
CA GLU A 430 -15.45 20.23 -26.63
C GLU A 430 -14.28 19.94 -27.59
N SER A 431 -14.09 18.67 -27.92
CA SER A 431 -13.06 18.24 -28.88
C SER A 431 -13.62 17.12 -29.78
N ALA A 432 -13.24 17.13 -31.04
CA ALA A 432 -13.58 16.05 -31.97
C ALA A 432 -12.80 14.75 -31.70
N HIS A 433 -11.70 14.83 -30.95
CA HIS A 433 -10.86 13.69 -30.62
C HIS A 433 -10.29 13.83 -29.20
N TYR A 434 -10.66 12.92 -28.32
CA TYR A 434 -10.07 12.78 -26.97
C TYR A 434 -9.02 11.68 -26.98
N VAL A 435 -7.83 11.95 -26.40
CA VAL A 435 -6.79 10.96 -26.17
C VAL A 435 -6.61 10.78 -24.68
N VAL A 436 -6.91 9.57 -24.18
CA VAL A 436 -6.83 9.27 -22.76
C VAL A 436 -5.43 8.74 -22.41
N THR A 437 -4.84 9.24 -21.33
CA THR A 437 -3.56 8.77 -20.80
C THR A 437 -3.64 8.46 -19.30
N SER A 438 -2.68 7.72 -18.81
CA SER A 438 -2.37 7.48 -17.39
C SER A 438 -0.89 7.12 -17.29
N GLU A 439 -0.36 6.82 -16.11
CA GLU A 439 1.05 6.51 -15.89
C GLU A 439 1.59 5.53 -16.96
N ASP A 440 1.15 4.27 -16.93
CA ASP A 440 1.56 3.17 -17.82
C ASP A 440 0.53 2.88 -18.95
N GLY A 441 -0.54 3.65 -19.03
CA GLY A 441 -1.64 3.49 -19.98
C GLY A 441 -2.68 2.43 -19.62
N ARG A 442 -2.53 1.65 -18.54
CA ARG A 442 -3.49 0.59 -18.16
C ARG A 442 -4.84 1.17 -17.74
N LEU A 443 -4.81 2.17 -16.83
CA LEU A 443 -6.03 2.85 -16.40
C LEU A 443 -6.66 3.62 -17.56
N ALA A 444 -5.84 4.24 -18.43
CA ALA A 444 -6.30 4.95 -19.60
C ALA A 444 -7.13 4.07 -20.55
N LYS A 445 -6.74 2.81 -20.75
CA LYS A 445 -7.53 1.86 -21.56
C LYS A 445 -8.93 1.64 -21.01
N LEU A 446 -9.06 1.50 -19.69
CA LEU A 446 -10.35 1.33 -19.03
C LEU A 446 -11.19 2.63 -19.09
N ALA A 447 -10.55 3.76 -18.85
CA ALA A 447 -11.19 5.07 -18.89
C ALA A 447 -11.65 5.46 -20.32
N ALA A 448 -10.92 5.02 -21.35
CA ALA A 448 -11.30 5.27 -22.72
C ALA A 448 -12.62 4.58 -23.11
N TYR A 449 -12.90 3.37 -22.62
CA TYR A 449 -14.20 2.73 -22.80
C TYR A 449 -15.33 3.53 -22.12
N ASP A 450 -15.07 3.98 -20.89
CA ASP A 450 -16.05 4.75 -20.15
C ASP A 450 -16.31 6.11 -20.82
N LEU A 451 -15.26 6.77 -21.32
CA LEU A 451 -15.36 8.05 -22.03
C LEU A 451 -16.09 7.89 -23.38
N ALA A 452 -15.78 6.83 -24.16
CA ALA A 452 -16.44 6.57 -25.42
C ALA A 452 -17.95 6.29 -25.30
N ALA A 453 -18.40 5.85 -24.13
CA ALA A 453 -19.83 5.69 -23.84
C ALA A 453 -20.52 7.03 -23.47
N LEU A 454 -19.76 8.10 -23.26
CA LEU A 454 -20.28 9.43 -22.84
C LEU A 454 -20.25 10.48 -23.96
N THR A 455 -19.60 10.19 -25.10
CA THR A 455 -19.44 11.15 -26.21
C THR A 455 -19.47 10.46 -27.57
N GLU A 456 -19.94 11.16 -28.60
CA GLU A 456 -19.84 10.73 -30.01
C GLU A 456 -18.46 11.06 -30.63
N SER A 457 -17.63 11.81 -29.91
CA SER A 457 -16.29 12.18 -30.37
C SER A 457 -15.39 10.93 -30.46
N LYS A 458 -14.36 11.01 -31.31
CA LYS A 458 -13.35 9.97 -31.38
C LYS A 458 -12.61 9.86 -30.05
N VAL A 459 -12.43 8.64 -29.54
CA VAL A 459 -11.65 8.36 -28.34
C VAL A 459 -10.51 7.39 -28.68
N SER A 460 -9.30 7.71 -28.20
CA SER A 460 -8.10 6.86 -28.35
C SER A 460 -7.30 6.86 -27.05
N VAL A 461 -6.31 5.98 -26.95
CA VAL A 461 -5.42 5.85 -25.81
C VAL A 461 -4.00 6.19 -26.22
N LEU A 462 -3.24 6.92 -25.39
CA LEU A 462 -1.81 7.10 -25.59
C LEU A 462 -1.07 5.78 -25.35
N ALA A 463 -0.37 5.30 -26.37
CA ALA A 463 0.37 4.05 -26.29
C ALA A 463 1.50 4.13 -25.25
N GLY A 464 1.46 3.24 -24.23
CA GLY A 464 2.43 3.22 -23.15
C GLY A 464 2.26 4.32 -22.10
N GLY A 465 1.19 5.12 -22.21
CA GLY A 465 0.86 6.15 -21.23
C GLY A 465 1.85 7.32 -21.17
N THR A 466 1.74 8.10 -20.12
CA THR A 466 2.61 9.27 -19.88
C THR A 466 4.06 8.87 -19.58
N ASP A 467 4.29 7.65 -19.05
CA ASP A 467 5.65 7.13 -18.86
C ASP A 467 6.38 6.96 -20.17
N ARG A 468 5.70 6.44 -21.21
CA ARG A 468 6.29 6.31 -22.54
C ARG A 468 6.53 7.68 -23.20
N TRP A 469 5.60 8.62 -23.07
CA TRP A 469 5.75 10.00 -23.53
C TRP A 469 7.02 10.63 -22.96
N ARG A 470 7.27 10.47 -21.66
CA ARG A 470 8.47 10.97 -20.96
C ARG A 470 9.75 10.24 -21.39
N ALA A 471 9.67 8.90 -21.54
CA ALA A 471 10.82 8.09 -21.95
C ALA A 471 11.30 8.43 -23.37
N ASP A 472 10.38 8.86 -24.25
CA ASP A 472 10.69 9.32 -25.61
C ASP A 472 11.24 10.76 -25.62
N GLY A 473 11.40 11.40 -24.43
CA GLY A 473 12.00 12.74 -24.30
C GLY A 473 11.08 13.90 -24.72
N LEU A 474 9.77 13.65 -24.81
CA LEU A 474 8.80 14.67 -25.21
C LEU A 474 8.52 15.67 -24.08
N PRO A 475 8.09 16.91 -24.40
CA PRO A 475 7.82 17.93 -23.39
C PRO A 475 6.80 17.51 -22.34
N VAL A 476 7.04 17.89 -21.09
CA VAL A 476 6.09 17.67 -19.99
C VAL A 476 5.74 18.99 -19.31
N GLU A 477 4.50 19.10 -18.88
CA GLU A 477 4.01 20.16 -18.01
C GLU A 477 3.95 19.62 -16.57
N LYS A 478 4.17 20.44 -15.55
CA LYS A 478 4.10 20.07 -14.13
C LYS A 478 3.12 20.97 -13.39
N GLY A 479 2.70 20.51 -12.22
CA GLY A 479 1.76 21.22 -11.38
C GLY A 479 0.31 20.80 -11.62
N MET A 480 -0.60 21.43 -10.88
CA MET A 480 -2.04 21.11 -10.92
C MET A 480 -2.76 22.06 -11.89
N THR A 481 -2.51 21.88 -13.17
CA THR A 481 -3.12 22.66 -14.26
C THR A 481 -4.32 21.92 -14.86
N HIS A 482 -5.25 22.62 -15.49
CA HIS A 482 -6.39 22.05 -16.23
C HIS A 482 -7.16 20.95 -15.46
N LEU A 483 -7.72 21.28 -14.29
CA LEU A 483 -8.44 20.34 -13.46
C LEU A 483 -9.93 20.22 -13.86
N ALA A 484 -10.30 19.09 -14.45
CA ALA A 484 -11.70 18.73 -14.70
C ALA A 484 -12.35 18.00 -13.48
N SER A 485 -11.53 17.43 -12.60
CA SER A 485 -11.96 16.81 -11.35
C SER A 485 -11.19 17.37 -10.16
N GLU A 486 -11.80 17.36 -8.98
CA GLU A 486 -11.08 17.59 -7.72
C GLU A 486 -10.02 16.51 -7.54
N PRO A 487 -8.79 16.84 -7.10
CA PRO A 487 -7.69 15.89 -6.93
C PRO A 487 -7.75 15.19 -5.56
N ASP A 488 -8.89 14.56 -5.26
CA ASP A 488 -9.15 13.81 -4.01
C ASP A 488 -8.93 12.29 -4.17
N ASP A 489 -8.32 11.87 -5.28
CA ASP A 489 -7.98 10.48 -5.61
C ASP A 489 -6.84 9.91 -4.76
N VAL A 490 -6.10 10.76 -4.05
CA VAL A 490 -5.04 10.40 -3.11
C VAL A 490 -5.23 11.07 -1.75
N TYR A 491 -4.79 10.38 -0.69
CA TYR A 491 -4.66 10.97 0.64
C TYR A 491 -3.30 11.68 0.74
N LEU A 492 -3.32 12.99 0.95
CA LEU A 492 -2.10 13.80 1.09
C LEU A 492 -1.46 13.56 2.46
N ARG A 493 -0.28 12.95 2.46
CA ARG A 493 0.55 12.88 3.67
C ARG A 493 1.02 14.29 4.06
N PRO A 494 1.43 14.54 5.30
CA PRO A 494 1.89 15.89 5.69
C PRO A 494 2.90 16.52 4.75
N TYR A 495 3.88 15.75 4.29
CA TYR A 495 4.96 16.22 3.41
C TYR A 495 4.59 16.23 1.90
N ASP A 496 3.41 15.78 1.52
CA ASP A 496 2.87 15.94 0.15
C ASP A 496 2.16 17.29 -0.03
N ARG A 497 1.94 18.03 1.07
CA ARG A 497 1.26 19.33 1.07
C ARG A 497 2.23 20.43 0.65
N GLU A 498 1.70 21.44 -0.04
CA GLU A 498 2.46 22.63 -0.45
C GLU A 498 2.52 23.72 0.65
N GLN A 499 1.57 23.68 1.58
CA GLN A 499 1.44 24.65 2.69
C GLN A 499 0.97 23.95 3.96
N GLY A 500 1.28 24.54 5.13
CA GLY A 500 0.87 24.00 6.43
C GLY A 500 1.50 22.64 6.76
N VAL A 501 2.73 22.39 6.28
CA VAL A 501 3.41 21.08 6.41
C VAL A 501 3.65 20.72 7.86
N GLU A 502 4.16 21.66 8.67
CA GLU A 502 4.51 21.42 10.08
C GLU A 502 3.25 21.22 10.94
N GLU A 503 2.19 22.01 10.71
CA GLU A 503 0.90 21.80 11.36
C GLU A 503 0.36 20.41 11.04
N ALA A 504 0.39 20.02 9.76
CA ALA A 504 -0.06 18.71 9.34
C ALA A 504 0.78 17.56 9.92
N MET A 505 2.10 17.74 10.09
CA MET A 505 2.96 16.77 10.77
C MET A 505 2.56 16.61 12.24
N ASN A 506 2.32 17.70 12.96
CA ASN A 506 1.89 17.67 14.35
C ASN A 506 0.51 17.02 14.51
N GLU A 507 -0.46 17.38 13.67
CA GLU A 507 -1.78 16.76 13.63
C GLU A 507 -1.70 15.25 13.39
N TYR A 508 -0.89 14.84 12.40
CA TYR A 508 -0.70 13.45 12.04
C TYR A 508 -0.10 12.63 13.20
N LEU A 509 0.96 13.13 13.84
CA LEU A 509 1.63 12.45 14.94
C LEU A 509 0.72 12.35 16.18
N SER A 510 -0.09 13.38 16.46
CA SER A 510 -1.07 13.36 17.53
C SER A 510 -2.21 12.38 17.26
N TRP A 511 -2.67 12.33 16.00
CA TRP A 511 -3.69 11.41 15.55
C TRP A 511 -3.25 9.93 15.68
N GLU A 512 -2.00 9.58 15.29
CA GLU A 512 -1.52 8.19 15.43
C GLU A 512 -1.61 7.71 16.89
N ILE A 513 -1.19 8.53 17.86
CA ILE A 513 -1.20 8.19 19.30
C ILE A 513 -2.63 7.92 19.82
N GLU A 514 -3.63 8.68 19.35
CA GLU A 514 -5.02 8.51 19.80
C GLU A 514 -5.69 7.25 19.24
N LEU A 515 -5.09 6.57 18.26
CA LEU A 515 -5.67 5.36 17.65
C LEU A 515 -5.86 4.22 18.67
N VAL A 516 -5.00 4.10 19.70
CA VAL A 516 -5.16 3.05 20.74
C VAL A 516 -6.51 3.20 21.43
N ARG A 517 -6.83 4.41 21.88
CA ARG A 517 -8.13 4.68 22.54
C ARG A 517 -9.30 4.49 21.59
N GLN A 518 -9.12 4.80 20.31
CA GLN A 518 -10.16 4.68 19.31
C GLN A 518 -10.48 3.21 19.01
N ILE A 519 -9.48 2.34 18.87
CA ILE A 519 -9.71 0.89 18.67
C ILE A 519 -10.31 0.22 19.92
N GLU A 520 -10.01 0.71 21.12
CA GLU A 520 -10.65 0.23 22.35
C GLU A 520 -12.16 0.51 22.34
N ARG A 521 -12.59 1.71 21.90
CA ARG A 521 -14.02 2.06 21.77
C ARG A 521 -14.72 1.26 20.68
N ASP A 522 -14.07 1.06 19.52
CA ASP A 522 -14.61 0.28 18.40
C ASP A 522 -14.76 -1.21 18.73
N GLY A 523 -13.77 -1.79 19.42
CA GLY A 523 -13.77 -3.17 19.93
C GLY A 523 -13.65 -4.26 18.87
N ASP A 524 -13.21 -3.95 17.63
CA ASP A 524 -13.02 -4.92 16.56
C ASP A 524 -11.54 -5.29 16.31
N ALA A 525 -10.60 -4.48 16.80
CA ALA A 525 -9.19 -4.83 16.76
C ALA A 525 -8.92 -6.10 17.60
N ARG A 526 -8.22 -7.07 17.02
CA ARG A 526 -7.88 -8.35 17.67
C ARG A 526 -6.37 -8.51 17.74
N PHE A 527 -5.66 -7.47 18.16
CA PHE A 527 -4.23 -7.53 18.34
C PHE A 527 -3.85 -8.40 19.52
N VAL A 528 -2.75 -9.15 19.37
CA VAL A 528 -2.30 -10.14 20.36
C VAL A 528 -0.86 -9.85 20.75
N LYS A 529 -0.60 -9.82 22.06
CA LYS A 529 0.74 -9.83 22.64
C LYS A 529 1.19 -11.25 22.94
N PHE A 530 2.45 -11.60 22.65
CA PHE A 530 3.08 -12.89 22.92
C PHE A 530 4.16 -12.80 23.97
#